data_e2dc311553376fbf434d0126106bb7e4
#
_entry.id   e2dc311553376fbf434d0126106bb7e4
#
_cell.length_a   1.000
_cell.length_b   1.000
_cell.length_c   1.000
_cell.angle_alpha   90.00
_cell.angle_beta   90.00
_cell.angle_gamma   90.00
#
_symmetry.space_group_name_H-M   'P 1'
#
loop_
_entity.id
_entity.type
_entity.pdbx_description
1 polymer ?
#
loop_
_entity_poly.entity_id
_entity_poly.type
_entity_poly.pdbx_seq_one_letter_code
_entity_poly.pdbx_strand_id
1 'polypeptide(L)'
;MKFQEKSFIRIALLAVLAASLTGMIAAQVPAGAKRPSVVPANYLITPFGYFDPSCVGHLAKGDEILHDEKLIKHVNGTTENTHVCAYARFEADGTKVAPDGKIDNQVDKPPFIGHSWIEYASVTTTTSFGYLYAEWTVPPTPTSNDGQTVYFFPGVEDINDVVTIIQPVLGWNSDYASAWGIASWNCCESGTTYEATPEPVSSGDTILGYMFDTCASGTLSCPTWDIVTWDRTNGNYSELINTSNFGQTFNWAFAGALEVYGVVQCGDYPAGGTTTFYDLGLYNYKWQRLGSPGWNVTNLSSGLSPQCGYGGKLPKQLTLTY
;
A
#
# COMPACT_ATOMS: atom_id res chain seq x y z
N MET A 1 -41.60 -67.71 23.61
CA MET A 1 -41.00 -67.35 22.32
C MET A 1 -41.64 -66.04 21.91
N LYS A 2 -40.95 -64.94 22.05
CA LYS A 2 -41.36 -63.59 21.60
C LYS A 2 -40.24 -63.05 20.73
N PHE A 3 -40.54 -62.84 19.46
CA PHE A 3 -39.67 -62.14 18.50
C PHE A 3 -39.70 -60.67 18.80
N GLN A 4 -38.51 -60.05 18.91
CA GLN A 4 -38.36 -58.60 19.02
C GLN A 4 -37.88 -58.08 17.67
N GLU A 5 -38.68 -57.25 17.04
CA GLU A 5 -38.34 -56.50 15.84
C GLU A 5 -37.28 -55.40 16.17
N LYS A 6 -36.21 -55.40 15.42
CA LYS A 6 -35.24 -54.31 15.47
C LYS A 6 -35.58 -53.30 14.39
N SER A 7 -36.00 -52.13 14.84
CA SER A 7 -36.21 -50.96 14.00
C SER A 7 -34.88 -50.38 13.55
N PHE A 8 -34.61 -50.36 12.27
CA PHE A 8 -33.47 -49.68 11.66
C PHE A 8 -33.80 -48.22 11.39
N ILE A 9 -33.25 -47.30 12.20
CA ILE A 9 -33.31 -45.88 11.96
C ILE A 9 -32.26 -45.57 10.89
N ARG A 10 -32.71 -45.20 9.70
CA ARG A 10 -31.84 -44.64 8.66
C ARG A 10 -31.58 -43.17 8.95
N ILE A 11 -30.39 -42.86 9.40
CA ILE A 11 -29.91 -41.45 9.53
C ILE A 11 -29.50 -41.02 8.12
N ALA A 12 -30.31 -40.15 7.50
CA ALA A 12 -29.92 -39.46 6.27
C ALA A 12 -28.93 -38.35 6.64
N LEU A 13 -27.64 -38.51 6.28
CA LEU A 13 -26.65 -37.47 6.31
C LEU A 13 -26.95 -36.46 5.19
N LEU A 14 -27.51 -35.31 5.54
CA LEU A 14 -27.52 -34.13 4.68
C LEU A 14 -26.12 -33.52 4.69
N ALA A 15 -25.36 -33.77 3.66
CA ALA A 15 -24.14 -33.03 3.38
C ALA A 15 -24.52 -31.61 2.91
N VAL A 16 -24.43 -30.64 3.79
CA VAL A 16 -24.51 -29.22 3.42
C VAL A 16 -23.18 -28.86 2.76
N LEU A 17 -23.16 -28.77 1.45
CA LEU A 17 -22.08 -28.12 0.70
C LEU A 17 -22.15 -26.64 1.02
N ALA A 18 -21.32 -26.17 1.96
CA ALA A 18 -21.00 -24.76 2.10
C ALA A 18 -20.10 -24.40 0.91
N ALA A 19 -20.69 -23.87 -0.14
CA ALA A 19 -19.94 -23.15 -1.18
C ALA A 19 -19.40 -21.88 -0.52
N SER A 20 -18.14 -21.90 -0.13
CA SER A 20 -17.38 -20.69 0.22
C SER A 20 -17.26 -19.85 -1.06
N LEU A 21 -18.19 -18.92 -1.25
CA LEU A 21 -18.00 -17.78 -2.13
C LEU A 21 -16.87 -16.95 -1.50
N THR A 22 -15.64 -17.18 -1.92
CA THR A 22 -14.59 -16.18 -1.81
C THR A 22 -14.99 -15.04 -2.74
N GLY A 23 -15.80 -14.13 -2.21
CA GLY A 23 -16.07 -12.87 -2.88
C GLY A 23 -14.74 -12.15 -3.01
N MET A 24 -14.26 -11.93 -4.23
CA MET A 24 -13.25 -10.94 -4.52
C MET A 24 -13.79 -9.62 -3.93
N ILE A 25 -13.17 -9.14 -2.88
CA ILE A 25 -13.42 -7.79 -2.36
C ILE A 25 -12.74 -6.88 -3.39
N ALA A 26 -13.47 -6.51 -4.43
CA ALA A 26 -13.03 -5.42 -5.29
C ALA A 26 -12.95 -4.18 -4.38
N ALA A 27 -11.78 -3.57 -4.30
CA ALA A 27 -11.62 -2.30 -3.61
C ALA A 27 -12.72 -1.35 -4.11
N GLN A 28 -13.62 -0.94 -3.21
CA GLN A 28 -14.77 -0.13 -3.61
C GLN A 28 -14.30 1.30 -3.76
N VAL A 29 -14.41 1.86 -4.96
CA VAL A 29 -14.25 3.30 -5.16
C VAL A 29 -15.29 4.00 -4.31
N PRO A 30 -14.89 4.84 -3.33
CA PRO A 30 -15.84 5.52 -2.47
C PRO A 30 -16.81 6.36 -3.31
N ALA A 31 -18.12 6.26 -3.03
CA ALA A 31 -19.12 7.07 -3.71
C ALA A 31 -18.89 8.55 -3.38
N GLY A 32 -18.75 9.41 -4.40
CA GLY A 32 -18.59 10.85 -4.22
C GLY A 32 -17.16 11.39 -4.31
N ALA A 33 -16.13 10.53 -4.40
CA ALA A 33 -14.76 10.97 -4.62
C ALA A 33 -14.66 11.85 -5.88
N LYS A 34 -14.04 13.04 -5.77
CA LYS A 34 -13.76 13.90 -6.92
C LYS A 34 -12.65 13.32 -7.76
N ARG A 35 -13.04 12.43 -8.62
CA ARG A 35 -12.14 11.80 -9.59
C ARG A 35 -11.97 12.73 -10.79
N PRO A 36 -10.77 12.89 -11.36
CA PRO A 36 -10.59 13.57 -12.62
C PRO A 36 -11.48 12.96 -13.72
N SER A 37 -12.12 13.81 -14.54
CA SER A 37 -13.10 13.35 -15.54
C SER A 37 -12.52 12.42 -16.62
N VAL A 38 -11.21 12.43 -16.78
CA VAL A 38 -10.48 11.56 -17.71
C VAL A 38 -10.28 10.15 -17.18
N VAL A 39 -10.43 9.95 -15.86
CA VAL A 39 -10.27 8.65 -15.19
C VAL A 39 -11.57 7.84 -15.32
N PRO A 40 -11.53 6.62 -15.83
CA PRO A 40 -12.73 5.78 -15.93
C PRO A 40 -13.37 5.54 -14.55
N ALA A 41 -14.71 5.51 -14.54
CA ALA A 41 -15.47 5.43 -13.28
C ALA A 41 -15.24 4.11 -12.50
N ASN A 42 -14.87 3.04 -13.20
CA ASN A 42 -14.60 1.72 -12.62
C ASN A 42 -13.19 1.54 -12.08
N TYR A 43 -12.28 2.50 -12.27
CA TYR A 43 -10.91 2.38 -11.79
C TYR A 43 -10.87 2.42 -10.26
N LEU A 44 -10.00 1.61 -9.68
CA LEU A 44 -9.75 1.56 -8.24
C LEU A 44 -8.76 2.66 -7.83
N ILE A 45 -8.92 3.20 -6.63
CA ILE A 45 -7.93 4.07 -6.00
C ILE A 45 -6.93 3.15 -5.28
N THR A 46 -5.65 3.35 -5.56
CA THR A 46 -4.53 2.68 -4.90
C THR A 46 -3.54 3.73 -4.41
N PRO A 47 -2.57 3.39 -3.55
CA PRO A 47 -1.52 4.34 -3.15
C PRO A 47 -0.52 4.65 -4.29
N PHE A 48 -0.91 4.47 -5.54
CA PHE A 48 -0.11 4.72 -6.75
C PHE A 48 -0.91 5.36 -7.88
N GLY A 49 -2.16 5.73 -7.63
CA GLY A 49 -3.05 6.29 -8.63
C GLY A 49 -4.33 5.49 -8.80
N TYR A 50 -4.99 5.77 -9.91
CA TYR A 50 -6.20 5.07 -10.32
C TYR A 50 -5.83 3.95 -11.30
N PHE A 51 -6.20 2.72 -10.97
CA PHE A 51 -5.90 1.53 -11.76
C PHE A 51 -7.17 0.86 -12.28
N ASP A 52 -7.10 0.28 -13.49
CA ASP A 52 -8.10 -0.68 -13.91
C ASP A 52 -8.14 -1.86 -12.92
N PRO A 53 -9.31 -2.36 -12.51
CA PRO A 53 -9.38 -3.46 -11.56
C PRO A 53 -8.58 -4.71 -11.96
N SER A 54 -8.43 -4.96 -13.26
CA SER A 54 -7.61 -6.08 -13.74
C SER A 54 -6.11 -5.88 -13.59
N CYS A 55 -5.68 -4.67 -13.22
CA CYS A 55 -4.27 -4.30 -13.00
C CYS A 55 -3.90 -4.20 -11.51
N VAL A 56 -4.80 -4.62 -10.62
CA VAL A 56 -4.56 -4.75 -9.19
C VAL A 56 -4.55 -6.25 -8.84
N GLY A 57 -3.37 -6.79 -8.57
CA GLY A 57 -3.20 -8.18 -8.16
C GLY A 57 -3.36 -8.30 -6.64
N HIS A 58 -4.30 -9.15 -6.20
CA HIS A 58 -4.48 -9.44 -4.78
C HIS A 58 -3.77 -10.74 -4.42
N LEU A 59 -2.87 -10.67 -3.45
CA LEU A 59 -2.08 -11.81 -2.99
C LEU A 59 -2.57 -12.28 -1.62
N ALA A 60 -2.77 -13.59 -1.52
CA ALA A 60 -3.06 -14.20 -0.23
C ALA A 60 -1.81 -14.22 0.67
N LYS A 61 -2.04 -14.30 1.96
CA LYS A 61 -0.96 -14.41 2.94
C LYS A 61 -0.08 -15.63 2.64
N GLY A 62 1.21 -15.39 2.49
CA GLY A 62 2.20 -16.41 2.14
C GLY A 62 2.40 -16.63 0.64
N ASP A 63 1.70 -15.88 -0.23
CA ASP A 63 2.02 -15.86 -1.65
C ASP A 63 3.29 -15.04 -1.90
N GLU A 64 4.08 -15.43 -2.89
CA GLU A 64 5.38 -14.83 -3.25
C GLU A 64 5.40 -14.36 -4.70
N ILE A 65 5.98 -13.19 -4.98
CA ILE A 65 6.28 -12.74 -6.34
C ILE A 65 7.73 -13.11 -6.64
N LEU A 66 7.95 -14.13 -7.47
CA LEU A 66 9.29 -14.64 -7.77
C LEU A 66 10.04 -13.69 -8.71
N HIS A 67 11.28 -13.34 -8.34
CA HIS A 67 12.07 -12.35 -9.06
C HIS A 67 12.44 -12.76 -10.50
N ASP A 68 12.95 -13.98 -10.67
CA ASP A 68 13.55 -14.41 -11.94
C ASP A 68 12.54 -14.98 -12.94
N GLU A 69 11.39 -15.39 -12.47
CA GLU A 69 10.45 -16.19 -13.26
C GLU A 69 9.20 -15.41 -13.67
N LYS A 70 9.03 -14.16 -13.21
CA LYS A 70 7.80 -13.39 -13.41
C LYS A 70 6.54 -14.21 -13.06
N LEU A 71 6.64 -14.94 -11.96
CA LEU A 71 5.61 -15.83 -11.46
C LEU A 71 5.17 -15.40 -10.08
N ILE A 72 3.90 -15.62 -9.80
CA ILE A 72 3.36 -15.63 -8.44
C ILE A 72 3.33 -17.09 -8.00
N LYS A 73 3.93 -17.39 -6.86
CA LYS A 73 3.88 -18.70 -6.21
C LYS A 73 2.91 -18.60 -5.04
N HIS A 74 1.87 -19.40 -5.09
CA HIS A 74 0.87 -19.48 -4.03
C HIS A 74 1.31 -20.42 -2.91
N VAL A 75 0.79 -20.16 -1.71
CA VAL A 75 1.06 -20.97 -0.50
C VAL A 75 0.73 -22.45 -0.68
N ASN A 76 -0.20 -22.80 -1.57
CA ASN A 76 -0.55 -24.18 -1.91
C ASN A 76 0.45 -24.85 -2.87
N GLY A 77 1.50 -24.14 -3.31
CA GLY A 77 2.54 -24.60 -4.22
C GLY A 77 2.21 -24.46 -5.70
N THR A 78 1.05 -23.93 -6.07
CA THR A 78 0.74 -23.60 -7.49
C THR A 78 1.43 -22.30 -7.89
N THR A 79 1.64 -22.13 -9.19
CA THR A 79 2.22 -20.89 -9.75
C THR A 79 1.35 -20.35 -10.86
N GLU A 80 1.35 -19.01 -11.01
CA GLU A 80 0.77 -18.32 -12.15
C GLU A 80 1.71 -17.22 -12.63
N ASN A 81 1.54 -16.78 -13.89
CA ASN A 81 2.35 -15.66 -14.40
C ASN A 81 1.95 -14.35 -13.73
N THR A 82 2.94 -13.49 -13.47
CA THR A 82 2.65 -12.10 -13.10
C THR A 82 1.86 -11.44 -14.22
N HIS A 83 0.89 -10.62 -13.82
CA HIS A 83 0.04 -9.94 -14.78
C HIS A 83 0.79 -8.77 -15.43
N VAL A 84 0.68 -8.66 -16.77
CA VAL A 84 1.06 -7.45 -17.50
C VAL A 84 -0.20 -6.67 -17.76
N CYS A 85 -0.32 -5.49 -17.15
CA CYS A 85 -1.49 -4.65 -17.34
C CYS A 85 -1.58 -4.14 -18.78
N ALA A 86 -2.77 -4.24 -19.39
CA ALA A 86 -3.04 -3.73 -20.73
C ALA A 86 -3.56 -2.28 -20.71
N TYR A 87 -3.86 -1.74 -19.54
CA TYR A 87 -4.51 -0.44 -19.36
C TYR A 87 -3.56 0.58 -18.73
N ALA A 88 -3.69 1.82 -19.12
CA ALA A 88 -2.99 2.93 -18.49
C ALA A 88 -3.55 3.18 -17.08
N ARG A 89 -2.70 3.49 -16.13
CA ARG A 89 -3.09 4.07 -14.84
C ARG A 89 -3.20 5.59 -14.95
N PHE A 90 -3.79 6.21 -13.96
CA PHE A 90 -3.88 7.66 -13.89
C PHE A 90 -3.39 8.14 -12.53
N GLU A 91 -2.62 9.21 -12.52
CA GLU A 91 -2.23 9.92 -11.31
C GLU A 91 -3.45 10.66 -10.70
N ALA A 92 -3.32 11.13 -9.46
CA ALA A 92 -4.39 11.84 -8.77
C ALA A 92 -4.92 13.05 -9.53
N ASP A 93 -4.07 13.71 -10.32
CA ASP A 93 -4.43 14.86 -11.14
C ASP A 93 -5.03 14.50 -12.51
N GLY A 94 -5.11 13.21 -12.84
CA GLY A 94 -5.61 12.68 -14.10
C GLY A 94 -4.51 12.52 -15.17
N THR A 95 -3.25 12.73 -14.85
CA THR A 95 -2.14 12.41 -15.76
C THR A 95 -2.15 10.91 -16.07
N LYS A 96 -2.16 10.60 -17.37
CA LYS A 96 -2.21 9.21 -17.85
C LYS A 96 -0.80 8.63 -17.96
N VAL A 97 -0.61 7.45 -17.39
CA VAL A 97 0.65 6.70 -17.43
C VAL A 97 0.39 5.35 -18.08
N ALA A 98 1.11 5.10 -19.17
CA ALA A 98 1.03 3.81 -19.90
C ALA A 98 1.60 2.66 -19.06
N PRO A 99 1.27 1.40 -19.37
CA PRO A 99 1.82 0.24 -18.64
C PRO A 99 3.34 0.14 -18.65
N ASP A 100 4.01 0.72 -19.65
CA ASP A 100 5.47 0.81 -19.74
C ASP A 100 6.06 2.01 -18.98
N GLY A 101 5.26 2.68 -18.14
CA GLY A 101 5.65 3.83 -17.33
C GLY A 101 5.70 5.16 -18.08
N LYS A 102 5.46 5.17 -19.41
CA LYS A 102 5.48 6.43 -20.19
C LYS A 102 4.28 7.30 -19.85
N ILE A 103 4.57 8.57 -19.57
CA ILE A 103 3.56 9.59 -19.37
C ILE A 103 3.02 10.04 -20.74
N ASP A 104 1.70 10.03 -20.89
CA ASP A 104 1.04 10.59 -22.07
C ASP A 104 0.99 12.11 -21.92
N ASN A 105 1.96 12.77 -22.54
CA ASN A 105 2.19 14.23 -22.48
C ASN A 105 1.15 15.06 -23.27
N GLN A 106 -0.06 14.56 -23.52
CA GLN A 106 -1.10 15.32 -24.23
C GLN A 106 -1.75 16.45 -23.40
N VAL A 107 -1.27 16.68 -22.19
CA VAL A 107 -1.72 17.79 -21.37
C VAL A 107 -0.51 18.64 -21.00
N ASP A 108 -0.48 19.90 -21.46
CA ASP A 108 0.47 20.93 -21.02
C ASP A 108 0.29 21.19 -19.52
N LYS A 109 0.87 20.34 -18.69
CA LYS A 109 0.95 20.56 -17.24
C LYS A 109 2.41 20.72 -16.84
N PRO A 110 2.68 21.62 -15.87
CA PRO A 110 4.00 21.66 -15.24
C PRO A 110 4.34 20.26 -14.71
N PRO A 111 5.62 19.91 -14.60
CA PRO A 111 6.03 18.63 -14.07
C PRO A 111 5.58 18.53 -12.61
N PHE A 112 4.35 18.10 -12.43
CA PHE A 112 3.89 17.60 -11.16
C PHE A 112 4.56 16.23 -11.07
N ILE A 113 5.40 16.06 -10.07
CA ILE A 113 5.86 14.72 -9.70
C ILE A 113 4.57 13.99 -9.36
N GLY A 114 4.17 13.03 -10.21
CA GLY A 114 2.82 12.52 -10.34
C GLY A 114 2.30 11.73 -9.16
N HIS A 115 2.33 12.33 -7.98
CA HIS A 115 1.84 11.72 -6.76
C HIS A 115 0.80 12.63 -6.13
N SER A 116 -0.29 12.02 -5.69
CA SER A 116 -1.22 12.60 -4.73
C SER A 116 -0.56 12.84 -3.35
N TRP A 117 0.76 12.77 -3.30
CA TRP A 117 1.54 13.01 -2.10
C TRP A 117 1.51 14.49 -1.75
N ILE A 118 1.07 14.76 -0.53
CA ILE A 118 0.97 16.12 0.00
C ILE A 118 2.29 16.51 0.69
N GLU A 119 2.82 15.58 1.48
CA GLU A 119 4.04 15.78 2.24
C GLU A 119 4.68 14.46 2.63
N TYR A 120 5.99 14.48 2.78
CA TYR A 120 6.78 13.32 3.20
C TYR A 120 8.12 13.75 3.78
N ALA A 121 8.82 12.82 4.43
CA ALA A 121 10.24 13.00 4.73
C ALA A 121 11.05 11.88 4.09
N SER A 122 12.11 12.22 3.36
CA SER A 122 12.91 11.25 2.64
C SER A 122 14.41 11.44 2.79
N VAL A 123 15.14 10.39 2.42
CA VAL A 123 16.60 10.39 2.33
C VAL A 123 17.05 9.47 1.22
N THR A 124 18.17 9.79 0.58
CA THR A 124 18.80 8.98 -0.47
C THR A 124 20.16 8.46 -0.04
N THR A 125 20.61 7.40 -0.70
CA THR A 125 21.97 6.86 -0.59
C THR A 125 22.52 6.56 -1.97
N THR A 126 23.84 6.42 -2.09
CA THR A 126 24.50 5.98 -3.33
C THR A 126 24.57 4.46 -3.49
N THR A 127 24.11 3.73 -2.48
CA THR A 127 24.05 2.26 -2.47
C THR A 127 22.58 1.82 -2.33
N SER A 128 22.29 0.76 -1.63
CA SER A 128 20.92 0.40 -1.27
C SER A 128 20.69 0.45 0.24
N PHE A 129 19.44 0.62 0.62
CA PHE A 129 18.98 0.30 1.95
C PHE A 129 18.75 -1.22 2.07
N GLY A 130 18.72 -1.74 3.29
CA GLY A 130 18.42 -3.14 3.57
C GLY A 130 17.22 -3.32 4.50
N TYR A 131 16.86 -2.29 5.27
CA TYR A 131 15.72 -2.35 6.18
C TYR A 131 15.23 -0.96 6.54
N LEU A 132 13.92 -0.77 6.50
CA LEU A 132 13.21 0.40 7.00
C LEU A 132 12.03 -0.04 7.86
N TYR A 133 11.83 0.62 8.99
CA TYR A 133 10.61 0.50 9.79
C TYR A 133 10.19 1.82 10.39
N ALA A 134 8.89 1.93 10.66
CA ALA A 134 8.28 3.03 11.40
C ALA A 134 7.05 2.53 12.17
N GLU A 135 6.80 3.12 13.33
CA GLU A 135 5.52 2.97 14.05
C GLU A 135 4.69 4.23 13.91
N TRP A 136 3.37 4.08 13.83
CA TRP A 136 2.42 5.18 13.94
C TRP A 136 1.11 4.71 14.57
N THR A 137 0.34 5.65 15.06
CA THR A 137 -1.00 5.35 15.60
C THR A 137 -2.03 5.64 14.53
N VAL A 138 -3.01 4.74 14.36
CA VAL A 138 -4.17 4.97 13.49
C VAL A 138 -4.89 6.24 13.99
N PRO A 139 -4.96 7.29 13.15
CA PRO A 139 -5.55 8.55 13.59
C PRO A 139 -7.06 8.42 13.79
N PRO A 140 -7.70 9.39 14.48
CA PRO A 140 -9.15 9.47 14.51
C PRO A 140 -9.73 9.53 13.10
N THR A 141 -10.98 9.07 12.93
CA THR A 141 -11.68 9.15 11.64
C THR A 141 -11.85 10.60 11.19
N PRO A 142 -11.89 10.89 9.88
CA PRO A 142 -12.27 12.17 9.35
C PRO A 142 -13.63 12.65 9.88
N THR A 143 -13.80 13.96 10.00
CA THR A 143 -15.07 14.56 10.43
C THR A 143 -16.09 14.68 9.30
N SER A 144 -15.62 14.60 8.05
CA SER A 144 -16.44 14.47 6.86
C SER A 144 -16.01 13.26 6.04
N ASN A 145 -16.93 12.73 5.25
CA ASN A 145 -16.67 11.63 4.33
C ASN A 145 -17.33 11.93 3.00
N ASP A 146 -16.59 12.59 2.13
CA ASP A 146 -16.98 12.97 0.78
C ASP A 146 -16.52 11.94 -0.27
N GLY A 147 -16.13 10.75 0.20
CA GLY A 147 -15.58 9.67 -0.60
C GLY A 147 -14.08 9.82 -0.89
N GLN A 148 -13.39 10.63 -0.10
CA GLN A 148 -11.95 10.79 -0.17
C GLN A 148 -11.24 9.51 0.30
N THR A 149 -10.04 9.28 -0.23
CA THR A 149 -9.10 8.26 0.26
C THR A 149 -7.86 8.94 0.81
N VAL A 150 -7.39 8.50 1.98
CA VAL A 150 -6.20 9.04 2.64
C VAL A 150 -5.27 7.89 3.00
N TYR A 151 -4.01 7.99 2.60
CA TYR A 151 -2.97 7.01 2.89
C TYR A 151 -1.85 7.59 3.73
N PHE A 152 -1.34 6.78 4.66
CA PHE A 152 -0.13 7.02 5.44
C PHE A 152 0.79 5.81 5.33
N PHE A 153 2.06 6.03 4.99
CA PHE A 153 3.01 4.93 4.83
C PHE A 153 4.47 5.39 4.87
N PRO A 154 5.41 4.59 5.38
CA PRO A 154 6.82 4.62 5.00
C PRO A 154 7.02 3.83 3.72
N GLY A 155 8.15 4.03 3.01
CA GLY A 155 8.40 3.29 1.77
C GLY A 155 9.85 3.37 1.29
N VAL A 156 10.18 2.57 0.29
CA VAL A 156 11.46 2.66 -0.42
C VAL A 156 11.27 2.54 -1.93
N GLU A 157 12.06 3.31 -2.67
CA GLU A 157 12.09 3.39 -4.14
C GLU A 157 13.52 3.41 -4.67
N ASP A 158 13.67 3.28 -5.98
CA ASP A 158 14.90 3.61 -6.72
C ASP A 158 14.81 5.05 -7.24
N ILE A 159 15.65 5.95 -6.75
CA ILE A 159 15.64 7.36 -7.18
C ILE A 159 16.09 7.55 -8.63
N ASN A 160 16.79 6.57 -9.21
CA ASN A 160 17.31 6.68 -10.56
C ASN A 160 16.33 6.19 -11.63
N ASP A 161 15.42 5.31 -11.22
CA ASP A 161 14.43 4.70 -12.11
C ASP A 161 13.19 4.31 -11.28
N VAL A 162 12.34 5.27 -11.03
CA VAL A 162 11.16 5.10 -10.18
C VAL A 162 10.10 4.26 -10.90
N VAL A 163 10.26 2.95 -10.87
CA VAL A 163 9.31 1.97 -11.42
C VAL A 163 8.54 1.28 -10.32
N THR A 164 9.20 1.00 -9.21
CA THR A 164 8.66 0.20 -8.12
C THR A 164 8.85 0.90 -6.80
N ILE A 165 7.76 1.04 -6.05
CA ILE A 165 7.77 1.36 -4.62
C ILE A 165 7.24 0.18 -3.84
N ILE A 166 7.86 -0.12 -2.71
CA ILE A 166 7.33 -1.05 -1.71
C ILE A 166 6.96 -0.28 -0.45
N GLN A 167 5.78 -0.59 0.11
CA GLN A 167 5.25 0.19 1.22
C GLN A 167 4.24 -0.57 2.07
N PRO A 168 4.37 -0.51 3.41
CA PRO A 168 3.32 -0.84 4.36
C PRO A 168 2.38 0.36 4.50
N VAL A 169 1.09 0.18 4.23
CA VAL A 169 0.12 1.27 4.07
C VAL A 169 -0.99 1.18 5.10
N LEU A 170 -1.35 2.33 5.67
CA LEU A 170 -2.62 2.59 6.36
C LEU A 170 -3.51 3.42 5.44
N GLY A 171 -4.72 2.94 5.14
CA GLY A 171 -5.67 3.59 4.23
C GLY A 171 -7.02 3.88 4.88
N TRP A 172 -7.54 5.10 4.69
CA TRP A 172 -8.94 5.45 4.92
C TRP A 172 -9.73 5.34 3.62
N ASN A 173 -10.90 4.70 3.63
CA ASN A 173 -11.71 4.45 2.44
C ASN A 173 -10.93 3.73 1.31
N SER A 174 -9.91 2.97 1.64
CA SER A 174 -9.17 2.12 0.71
C SER A 174 -9.95 0.81 0.51
N ASP A 175 -9.68 -0.18 1.35
CA ASP A 175 -10.25 -1.52 1.26
C ASP A 175 -11.60 -1.63 1.99
N TYR A 176 -11.83 -0.74 2.94
CA TYR A 176 -13.01 -0.70 3.79
C TYR A 176 -13.69 0.66 3.71
N ALA A 177 -14.95 0.67 3.26
CA ALA A 177 -15.73 1.90 3.16
C ALA A 177 -15.94 2.54 4.53
N SER A 178 -15.61 3.82 4.67
CA SER A 178 -15.76 4.61 5.91
C SER A 178 -15.00 4.00 7.10
N ALA A 179 -13.88 3.33 6.83
CA ALA A 179 -13.05 2.69 7.85
C ALA A 179 -11.57 2.74 7.48
N TRP A 180 -10.73 2.49 8.48
CA TRP A 180 -9.30 2.29 8.33
C TRP A 180 -8.98 0.83 8.01
N GLY A 181 -8.05 0.61 7.11
CA GLY A 181 -7.45 -0.68 6.82
C GLY A 181 -5.94 -0.57 6.67
N ILE A 182 -5.26 -1.69 6.82
CA ILE A 182 -3.83 -1.81 6.53
C ILE A 182 -3.62 -2.83 5.42
N ALA A 183 -2.68 -2.53 4.52
CA ALA A 183 -2.24 -3.46 3.48
C ALA A 183 -0.76 -3.25 3.16
N SER A 184 -0.08 -4.30 2.71
CA SER A 184 1.28 -4.22 2.19
C SER A 184 1.22 -4.20 0.66
N TRP A 185 1.96 -3.28 0.04
CA TRP A 185 1.88 -3.00 -1.39
C TRP A 185 3.23 -3.05 -2.08
N ASN A 186 3.22 -3.51 -3.34
CA ASN A 186 4.34 -3.46 -4.27
C ASN A 186 3.84 -2.98 -5.64
N CYS A 187 4.37 -1.90 -6.16
CA CYS A 187 3.96 -1.27 -7.42
C CYS A 187 5.19 -0.79 -8.22
N CYS A 188 5.19 -0.70 -9.50
CA CYS A 188 4.12 -0.98 -10.49
C CYS A 188 4.75 -1.62 -11.73
N GLU A 189 5.47 -2.70 -11.57
CA GLU A 189 6.10 -3.37 -12.71
C GLU A 189 5.06 -3.75 -13.76
N SER A 190 5.38 -3.43 -15.01
CA SER A 190 4.50 -3.70 -16.16
C SER A 190 3.07 -3.16 -16.00
N GLY A 191 2.92 -2.06 -15.25
CA GLY A 191 1.65 -1.37 -15.01
C GLY A 191 0.72 -2.08 -14.02
N THR A 192 1.19 -3.13 -13.34
CA THR A 192 0.42 -3.87 -12.32
C THR A 192 0.87 -3.48 -10.92
N THR A 193 -0.06 -3.26 -10.01
CA THR A 193 0.20 -3.14 -8.58
C THR A 193 -0.25 -4.39 -7.84
N TYR A 194 0.47 -4.77 -6.79
CA TYR A 194 0.16 -5.92 -5.96
C TYR A 194 -0.14 -5.49 -4.54
N GLU A 195 -1.23 -6.02 -4.03
CA GLU A 195 -1.73 -5.81 -2.68
C GLU A 195 -1.82 -7.14 -1.94
N ALA A 196 -1.26 -7.19 -0.74
CA ALA A 196 -1.54 -8.30 0.16
C ALA A 196 -2.96 -8.19 0.73
N THR A 197 -3.54 -9.30 1.18
CA THR A 197 -4.83 -9.30 1.87
C THR A 197 -4.90 -8.19 2.91
N PRO A 198 -5.83 -7.23 2.78
CA PRO A 198 -5.96 -6.14 3.73
C PRO A 198 -6.58 -6.59 5.05
N GLU A 199 -6.27 -5.87 6.14
CA GLU A 199 -6.82 -6.11 7.47
C GLU A 199 -7.46 -4.83 8.03
N PRO A 200 -8.66 -4.91 8.65
CA PRO A 200 -9.30 -3.75 9.26
C PRO A 200 -8.60 -3.36 10.57
N VAL A 201 -8.51 -2.04 10.81
CA VAL A 201 -7.94 -1.48 12.03
C VAL A 201 -8.82 -0.36 12.59
N SER A 202 -8.62 0.00 13.85
CA SER A 202 -9.39 1.01 14.55
C SER A 202 -8.55 2.22 14.94
N SER A 203 -9.16 3.40 15.00
CA SER A 203 -8.50 4.59 15.55
C SER A 203 -7.91 4.32 16.93
N GLY A 204 -6.64 4.65 17.12
CA GLY A 204 -5.88 4.40 18.33
C GLY A 204 -5.03 3.12 18.31
N ASP A 205 -5.23 2.23 17.34
CA ASP A 205 -4.36 1.06 17.16
C ASP A 205 -2.95 1.50 16.80
N THR A 206 -1.96 0.74 17.24
CA THR A 206 -0.55 0.97 16.92
C THR A 206 -0.13 0.11 15.75
N ILE A 207 0.28 0.76 14.67
CA ILE A 207 0.75 0.11 13.46
C ILE A 207 2.28 0.14 13.43
N LEU A 208 2.89 -1.00 13.12
CA LEU A 208 4.30 -1.12 12.75
C LEU A 208 4.37 -1.50 11.27
N GLY A 209 4.87 -0.60 10.46
CA GLY A 209 5.21 -0.88 9.07
C GLY A 209 6.70 -1.15 8.93
N TYR A 210 7.06 -2.24 8.26
CA TYR A 210 8.45 -2.51 7.97
C TYR A 210 8.63 -3.25 6.65
N MET A 211 9.81 -3.04 6.07
CA MET A 211 10.24 -3.74 4.88
C MET A 211 11.74 -4.01 4.97
N PHE A 212 12.17 -5.19 4.54
CA PHE A 212 13.56 -5.58 4.59
C PHE A 212 13.95 -6.49 3.43
N ASP A 213 15.21 -6.40 3.01
CA ASP A 213 15.77 -7.30 2.03
C ASP A 213 15.92 -8.72 2.62
N THR A 214 15.64 -9.74 1.81
CA THR A 214 15.71 -11.16 2.24
C THR A 214 17.09 -11.78 1.99
N CYS A 215 18.05 -11.00 1.49
CA CYS A 215 19.39 -11.47 1.16
C CYS A 215 20.33 -11.50 2.39
N ALA A 216 21.48 -12.13 2.20
CA ALA A 216 22.55 -12.05 3.18
C ALA A 216 23.06 -10.61 3.33
N SER A 217 23.37 -10.20 4.57
CA SER A 217 23.96 -8.89 4.86
C SER A 217 25.16 -8.59 3.96
N GLY A 218 25.18 -7.43 3.34
CA GLY A 218 26.21 -7.01 2.39
C GLY A 218 25.87 -7.23 0.93
N THR A 219 24.71 -7.81 0.61
CA THR A 219 24.22 -7.93 -0.76
C THR A 219 23.70 -6.55 -1.23
N LEU A 220 24.37 -6.00 -2.23
CA LEU A 220 23.89 -4.77 -2.85
C LEU A 220 22.78 -5.12 -3.84
N SER A 221 21.69 -4.37 -3.83
CA SER A 221 20.51 -4.59 -4.70
C SER A 221 19.92 -5.99 -4.57
N CYS A 222 19.52 -6.36 -3.37
CA CYS A 222 18.80 -7.62 -3.13
C CYS A 222 17.53 -7.69 -3.98
N PRO A 223 17.29 -8.79 -4.72
CA PRO A 223 16.16 -8.88 -5.65
C PRO A 223 14.81 -9.12 -4.97
N THR A 224 14.79 -9.52 -3.70
CA THR A 224 13.55 -9.86 -2.98
C THR A 224 13.47 -9.18 -1.62
N TRP A 225 12.23 -8.82 -1.25
CA TRP A 225 11.92 -8.08 -0.04
C TRP A 225 10.68 -8.65 0.66
N ASP A 226 10.65 -8.51 1.97
CA ASP A 226 9.43 -8.68 2.74
C ASP A 226 8.87 -7.31 3.12
N ILE A 227 7.55 -7.17 3.01
CA ILE A 227 6.80 -5.97 3.37
C ILE A 227 5.72 -6.39 4.35
N VAL A 228 5.70 -5.80 5.53
CA VAL A 228 4.71 -6.14 6.56
C VAL A 228 4.10 -4.88 7.15
N THR A 229 2.78 -4.87 7.19
CA THR A 229 1.99 -3.87 7.90
C THR A 229 1.27 -4.57 9.05
N TRP A 230 1.71 -4.32 10.27
CA TRP A 230 1.28 -5.06 11.46
C TRP A 230 0.54 -4.16 12.45
N ASP A 231 -0.70 -4.51 12.77
CA ASP A 231 -1.43 -3.96 13.92
C ASP A 231 -0.94 -4.63 15.20
N ARG A 232 -0.07 -3.94 15.93
CA ARG A 232 0.50 -4.42 17.20
C ARG A 232 -0.53 -4.49 18.32
N THR A 233 -1.64 -3.76 18.21
CA THR A 233 -2.69 -3.74 19.22
C THR A 233 -3.49 -5.03 19.20
N ASN A 234 -3.86 -5.50 18.02
CA ASN A 234 -4.73 -6.66 17.82
C ASN A 234 -3.99 -7.90 17.30
N GLY A 235 -2.77 -7.74 16.79
CA GLY A 235 -1.95 -8.81 16.26
C GLY A 235 -2.23 -9.17 14.80
N ASN A 236 -3.18 -8.50 14.13
CA ASN A 236 -3.46 -8.69 12.72
C ASN A 236 -2.35 -8.08 11.85
N TYR A 237 -2.12 -8.65 10.68
CA TYR A 237 -1.11 -8.11 9.76
C TYR A 237 -1.39 -8.47 8.31
N SER A 238 -0.96 -7.59 7.42
CA SER A 238 -0.90 -7.77 5.97
C SER A 238 0.56 -7.91 5.55
N GLU A 239 0.88 -8.86 4.68
CA GLU A 239 2.28 -9.11 4.29
C GLU A 239 2.42 -9.52 2.82
N LEU A 240 3.48 -9.03 2.19
CA LEU A 240 4.05 -9.57 0.95
C LEU A 240 5.43 -10.11 1.31
N ILE A 241 5.64 -11.42 1.14
CA ILE A 241 6.91 -12.07 1.44
C ILE A 241 7.66 -12.41 0.16
N ASN A 242 9.00 -12.36 0.20
CA ASN A 242 9.87 -12.61 -0.95
C ASN A 242 9.42 -11.89 -2.24
N THR A 243 8.82 -10.71 -2.08
CA THR A 243 8.31 -9.97 -3.25
C THR A 243 9.46 -9.37 -4.05
N SER A 244 9.35 -9.46 -5.37
CA SER A 244 10.38 -8.95 -6.29
C SER A 244 10.57 -7.44 -6.15
N ASN A 245 11.83 -6.98 -6.21
CA ASN A 245 12.15 -5.56 -6.41
C ASN A 245 12.09 -5.15 -7.90
N PHE A 246 11.78 -6.07 -8.80
CA PHE A 246 11.71 -5.88 -10.25
C PHE A 246 12.98 -5.24 -10.86
N GLY A 247 14.15 -5.59 -10.31
CA GLY A 247 15.44 -5.09 -10.78
C GLY A 247 15.83 -3.72 -10.26
N GLN A 248 15.05 -3.14 -9.36
CA GLN A 248 15.31 -1.82 -8.77
C GLN A 248 16.38 -1.89 -7.66
N THR A 249 17.05 -0.78 -7.44
CA THR A 249 17.96 -0.60 -6.29
C THR A 249 17.33 0.38 -5.33
N PHE A 250 16.73 -0.10 -4.25
CA PHE A 250 16.05 0.76 -3.29
C PHE A 250 17.04 1.63 -2.51
N ASN A 251 17.24 2.83 -3.02
CA ASN A 251 18.21 3.82 -2.53
C ASN A 251 17.57 5.16 -2.14
N TRP A 252 16.24 5.25 -2.19
CA TRP A 252 15.43 6.38 -1.75
C TRP A 252 14.40 5.89 -0.73
N ALA A 253 14.53 6.32 0.53
CA ALA A 253 13.67 5.89 1.63
C ALA A 253 12.80 7.05 2.11
N PHE A 254 11.56 6.73 2.50
CA PHE A 254 10.57 7.63 3.06
C PHE A 254 10.26 7.23 4.50
N ALA A 255 10.50 8.12 5.46
CA ALA A 255 10.18 7.90 6.88
C ALA A 255 8.67 7.85 7.12
N GLY A 256 7.92 8.51 6.27
CA GLY A 256 6.48 8.58 6.24
C GLY A 256 6.02 9.54 5.15
N ALA A 257 4.88 9.25 4.56
CA ALA A 257 4.22 10.05 3.54
C ALA A 257 2.72 10.18 3.84
N LEU A 258 2.14 11.29 3.42
CA LEU A 258 0.71 11.53 3.33
C LEU A 258 0.33 11.62 1.86
N GLU A 259 -0.54 10.73 1.42
CA GLU A 259 -1.08 10.70 0.07
C GLU A 259 -2.60 10.71 0.10
N VAL A 260 -3.23 11.47 -0.80
CA VAL A 260 -4.69 11.66 -0.78
C VAL A 260 -5.32 11.69 -2.16
N TYR A 261 -6.57 11.26 -2.21
CA TYR A 261 -7.44 11.32 -3.38
C TYR A 261 -8.78 11.90 -2.99
N GLY A 262 -9.31 12.81 -3.80
CA GLY A 262 -10.67 13.31 -3.65
C GLY A 262 -10.94 14.20 -2.44
N VAL A 263 -9.93 14.67 -1.73
CA VAL A 263 -10.09 15.63 -0.63
C VAL A 263 -10.65 16.97 -1.16
N VAL A 264 -11.74 17.45 -0.56
CA VAL A 264 -12.44 18.68 -0.96
C VAL A 264 -12.56 19.71 0.16
N GLN A 265 -12.34 19.31 1.41
CA GLN A 265 -12.35 20.16 2.58
C GLN A 265 -11.42 19.59 3.67
N CYS A 266 -11.02 20.41 4.63
CA CYS A 266 -10.10 19.97 5.66
C CYS A 266 -10.69 18.91 6.62
N GLY A 267 -12.02 18.84 6.71
CA GLY A 267 -12.70 17.76 7.46
C GLY A 267 -12.55 16.36 6.86
N ASP A 268 -12.07 16.26 5.60
CA ASP A 268 -11.80 15.00 4.92
C ASP A 268 -10.48 14.34 5.38
N TYR A 269 -9.62 15.12 6.03
CA TYR A 269 -8.47 14.58 6.75
C TYR A 269 -8.86 14.04 8.12
N PRO A 270 -8.05 13.14 8.71
CA PRO A 270 -8.30 12.62 10.04
C PRO A 270 -8.45 13.74 11.08
N ALA A 271 -9.41 13.61 11.98
CA ALA A 271 -9.57 14.55 13.08
C ALA A 271 -8.32 14.56 13.97
N GLY A 272 -7.91 15.75 14.40
CA GLY A 272 -6.66 15.92 15.15
C GLY A 272 -5.54 16.57 14.34
N GLY A 273 -5.64 16.59 13.02
CA GLY A 273 -4.81 17.39 12.11
C GLY A 273 -3.33 16.99 12.07
N THR A 274 -2.96 15.83 12.61
CA THR A 274 -1.58 15.33 12.57
C THR A 274 -1.50 13.81 12.61
N THR A 275 -0.50 13.25 11.92
CA THR A 275 -0.05 11.86 12.10
C THR A 275 1.44 11.86 12.37
N THR A 276 1.87 11.07 13.36
CA THR A 276 3.28 10.99 13.76
C THR A 276 3.82 9.59 13.53
N PHE A 277 4.88 9.50 12.73
CA PHE A 277 5.71 8.32 12.58
C PHE A 277 6.84 8.39 13.62
N TYR A 278 6.88 7.44 14.51
CA TYR A 278 7.85 7.35 15.60
C TYR A 278 8.59 6.01 15.54
N ASP A 279 9.56 5.82 16.41
CA ASP A 279 10.46 4.64 16.40
C ASP A 279 11.01 4.31 15.01
N LEU A 280 11.47 5.35 14.30
CA LEU A 280 12.02 5.23 12.96
C LEU A 280 13.36 4.50 12.96
N GLY A 281 13.51 3.49 12.10
CA GLY A 281 14.78 2.80 11.89
C GLY A 281 15.08 2.59 10.42
N LEU A 282 16.26 3.04 9.98
CA LEU A 282 16.76 2.84 8.64
C LEU A 282 18.12 2.17 8.68
N TYR A 283 18.34 1.16 7.85
CA TYR A 283 19.57 0.38 7.77
C TYR A 283 20.07 0.33 6.33
N ASN A 284 21.38 0.33 6.18
CA ASN A 284 22.01 0.11 4.88
C ASN A 284 21.96 -1.38 4.48
N TYR A 285 22.39 -1.70 3.27
CA TYR A 285 22.46 -3.07 2.73
C TYR A 285 23.36 -4.03 3.54
N LYS A 286 24.18 -3.52 4.47
CA LYS A 286 24.99 -4.31 5.43
C LYS A 286 24.26 -4.53 6.75
N TRP A 287 22.98 -4.20 6.83
CA TRP A 287 22.18 -4.28 8.05
C TRP A 287 22.72 -3.45 9.21
N GLN A 288 23.44 -2.37 8.89
CA GLN A 288 23.94 -1.42 9.87
C GLN A 288 22.96 -0.28 10.01
N ARG A 289 22.48 -0.05 11.23
CA ARG A 289 21.53 1.05 11.52
C ARG A 289 22.20 2.41 11.25
N LEU A 290 21.49 3.27 10.54
CA LEU A 290 21.90 4.65 10.32
C LEU A 290 21.43 5.51 11.50
N GLY A 291 22.37 5.97 12.32
CA GLY A 291 22.04 6.70 13.55
C GLY A 291 21.45 8.10 13.31
N SER A 292 21.76 8.71 12.16
CA SER A 292 21.24 10.01 11.72
C SER A 292 21.12 10.01 10.21
N PRO A 293 20.04 9.46 9.65
CA PRO A 293 19.89 9.29 8.20
C PRO A 293 19.90 10.60 7.42
N GLY A 294 19.58 11.74 8.04
CA GLY A 294 19.51 13.03 7.36
C GLY A 294 18.20 13.22 6.60
N TRP A 295 17.10 12.79 7.20
CA TRP A 295 15.78 13.00 6.65
C TRP A 295 15.51 14.45 6.28
N ASN A 296 14.93 14.67 5.10
CA ASN A 296 14.49 15.96 4.60
C ASN A 296 12.98 15.95 4.41
N VAL A 297 12.29 16.95 4.97
CA VAL A 297 10.86 17.13 4.75
C VAL A 297 10.64 17.81 3.42
N THR A 298 9.72 17.26 2.65
CA THR A 298 9.18 17.85 1.41
C THR A 298 7.70 18.08 1.58
N ASN A 299 7.24 19.28 1.23
CA ASN A 299 5.85 19.67 1.24
C ASN A 299 5.45 20.08 -0.18
N LEU A 300 4.50 19.35 -0.76
CA LEU A 300 4.01 19.54 -2.13
C LEU A 300 2.64 20.23 -2.15
N SER A 301 2.19 20.77 -1.03
CA SER A 301 0.86 21.37 -0.89
C SER A 301 0.68 22.73 -1.59
N SER A 302 1.74 23.30 -2.18
CA SER A 302 1.67 24.57 -2.89
C SER A 302 0.68 24.49 -4.06
N GLY A 303 -0.33 25.34 -4.03
CA GLY A 303 -1.37 25.37 -5.07
C GLY A 303 -2.51 24.34 -4.88
N LEU A 304 -2.46 23.51 -3.84
CA LEU A 304 -3.56 22.61 -3.50
C LEU A 304 -4.75 23.40 -2.93
N SER A 305 -5.94 22.86 -3.12
CA SER A 305 -7.17 23.33 -2.49
C SER A 305 -7.95 22.11 -1.99
N PRO A 306 -8.33 22.06 -0.71
CA PRO A 306 -8.17 23.12 0.32
C PRO A 306 -6.74 23.23 0.88
N GLN A 307 -6.42 24.36 1.53
CA GLN A 307 -5.21 24.57 2.32
C GLN A 307 -5.51 24.24 3.78
N CYS A 308 -4.99 23.12 4.28
CA CYS A 308 -5.34 22.57 5.59
C CYS A 308 -4.19 22.63 6.63
N GLY A 309 -3.21 23.50 6.38
CA GLY A 309 -2.12 23.74 7.35
C GLY A 309 -0.97 22.74 7.25
N TYR A 310 -0.75 22.22 6.05
CA TYR A 310 0.25 21.20 5.77
C TYR A 310 1.66 21.52 6.25
N GLY A 311 2.37 20.54 6.75
CA GLY A 311 3.76 20.68 7.18
C GLY A 311 4.30 19.43 7.85
N GLY A 312 5.60 19.21 7.72
CA GLY A 312 6.30 18.11 8.37
C GLY A 312 7.32 18.59 9.40
N LYS A 313 7.48 17.87 10.49
CA LYS A 313 8.45 18.15 11.56
C LYS A 313 9.31 16.95 11.89
N LEU A 314 10.62 17.19 12.00
CA LEU A 314 11.66 16.27 12.45
C LEU A 314 12.30 16.86 13.74
N PRO A 315 13.30 16.26 14.46
CA PRO A 315 14.22 15.25 13.95
C PRO A 315 14.07 13.82 14.49
N LYS A 316 13.44 13.60 15.64
CA LYS A 316 13.42 12.26 16.27
C LYS A 316 12.28 11.39 15.74
N GLN A 317 11.23 12.01 15.34
CA GLN A 317 10.03 11.43 14.75
C GLN A 317 9.58 12.34 13.62
N LEU A 318 8.82 11.81 12.67
CA LEU A 318 8.19 12.62 11.64
C LEU A 318 6.74 12.87 12.03
N THR A 319 6.37 14.13 12.23
CA THR A 319 4.97 14.53 12.37
C THR A 319 4.53 15.26 11.12
N LEU A 320 3.55 14.71 10.43
CA LEU A 320 2.84 15.31 9.30
C LEU A 320 1.63 16.08 9.83
N THR A 321 1.35 17.27 9.29
CA THR A 321 0.25 18.15 9.71
C THR A 321 -0.64 18.45 8.50
N TYR A 322 -1.97 18.37 8.65
CA TYR A 322 -2.94 18.54 7.57
C TYR A 322 -4.25 19.14 8.03
#